data_463151a2bcc8112e61f0cde410b3d982
#
_entry.id   463151a2bcc8112e61f0cde410b3d982
#
_cell.length_a   1.000
_cell.length_b   1.000
_cell.length_c   1.000
_cell.angle_alpha   90.00
_cell.angle_beta   90.00
_cell.angle_gamma   90.00
#
_symmetry.space_group_name_H-M   'P 1'
#
loop_
_entity.id
_entity.type
_entity.pdbx_description
1 polymer ?
#
loop_
_entity_poly.entity_id
_entity_poly.type
_entity_poly.pdbx_seq_one_letter_code
_entity_poly.pdbx_strand_id
1 'polypeptide(L)'
;IDLIGEQAQANTLGYSWGFLTANLLGGMRGLFTVVQQYLYLYMPLLTMSLMSREYSSGSIKLLYASPVTSTHIILGKFLSMMLYGLVLMGVLFVMVLFGGCVIDNFGWGEALSGLLGLYLLLCAYAAIGLFVSSLTSYQVVAGIGTLVILAALNYLNQVGQSYEFVRDITYWLCISGRSGEMIAGLICSEDVIYFAVVVAMFLSLAILRLNS
;
A
#
# COMPACT_ATOMS: atom_id res chain seq x y z
N ILE A 1 -6.97 -22.49 17.34
CA ILE A 1 -7.29 -23.92 17.62
C ILE A 1 -7.99 -24.51 16.40
N ASP A 2 -8.80 -23.72 15.69
CA ASP A 2 -9.57 -24.20 14.54
C ASP A 2 -8.72 -24.47 13.28
N LEU A 3 -7.60 -23.79 13.10
CA LEU A 3 -6.70 -23.97 11.94
C LEU A 3 -6.09 -25.37 11.85
N ILE A 4 -5.82 -26.03 13.01
CA ILE A 4 -5.31 -27.40 13.05
C ILE A 4 -6.39 -28.41 12.67
N GLY A 5 -7.63 -28.14 13.00
CA GLY A 5 -8.79 -28.96 12.62
C GLY A 5 -9.09 -28.86 11.12
N GLU A 6 -9.03 -27.66 10.53
CA GLU A 6 -9.19 -27.45 9.09
C GLU A 6 -8.06 -28.10 8.29
N GLN A 7 -6.83 -28.10 8.83
CA GLN A 7 -5.70 -28.77 8.20
C GLN A 7 -5.86 -30.30 8.19
N ALA A 8 -6.37 -30.87 9.26
CA ALA A 8 -6.64 -32.31 9.30
C ALA A 8 -7.71 -32.72 8.28
N GLN A 9 -8.73 -31.88 8.07
CA GLN A 9 -9.74 -32.08 7.03
C GLN A 9 -9.17 -31.87 5.60
N ALA A 10 -8.33 -30.86 5.38
CA ALA A 10 -7.68 -30.61 4.09
C ALA A 10 -6.76 -31.75 3.68
N ASN A 11 -6.01 -32.33 4.62
CA ASN A 11 -5.16 -33.51 4.36
C ASN A 11 -5.97 -34.75 3.98
N THR A 12 -7.16 -34.93 4.53
CA THR A 12 -8.05 -36.04 4.16
C THR A 12 -8.72 -35.84 2.79
N LEU A 13 -8.80 -34.59 2.31
CA LEU A 13 -9.36 -34.21 1.01
C LEU A 13 -8.31 -34.07 -0.09
N GLY A 14 -7.02 -34.33 0.19
CA GLY A 14 -5.93 -34.29 -0.81
C GLY A 14 -5.51 -32.89 -1.22
N TYR A 15 -5.87 -31.85 -0.46
CA TYR A 15 -5.38 -30.50 -0.69
C TYR A 15 -3.89 -30.38 -0.30
N SER A 16 -3.08 -29.82 -1.20
CA SER A 16 -1.64 -29.68 -1.02
C SER A 16 -1.27 -28.73 0.13
N TRP A 17 -0.10 -28.91 0.71
CA TRP A 17 0.49 -28.13 1.83
C TRP A 17 0.54 -26.60 1.60
N GLY A 18 0.39 -26.12 0.37
CA GLY A 18 0.24 -24.69 0.03
C GLY A 18 -0.99 -24.03 0.63
N PHE A 19 -2.01 -24.80 1.06
CA PHE A 19 -3.23 -24.28 1.68
C PHE A 19 -2.98 -23.55 3.01
N LEU A 20 -2.04 -24.01 3.82
CA LEU A 20 -1.67 -23.33 5.07
C LEU A 20 -0.98 -22.00 4.83
N THR A 21 -0.05 -21.98 3.88
CA THR A 21 0.69 -20.76 3.52
C THR A 21 -0.28 -19.72 2.95
N ALA A 22 -1.17 -20.15 2.06
CA ALA A 22 -2.20 -19.29 1.48
C ALA A 22 -3.16 -18.74 2.54
N ASN A 23 -3.59 -19.56 3.51
CA ASN A 23 -4.49 -19.11 4.58
C ASN A 23 -3.81 -18.27 5.66
N LEU A 24 -2.55 -18.56 6.02
CA LEU A 24 -1.82 -17.79 7.02
C LEU A 24 -1.36 -16.44 6.48
N LEU A 25 -0.96 -16.37 5.22
CA LEU A 25 -0.42 -15.15 4.61
C LEU A 25 -1.49 -14.38 3.82
N GLY A 26 -2.32 -15.04 3.05
CA GLY A 26 -3.25 -14.42 2.10
C GLY A 26 -4.74 -14.64 2.38
N GLY A 27 -5.13 -15.56 3.28
CA GLY A 27 -6.54 -15.82 3.61
C GLY A 27 -7.25 -14.63 4.27
N MET A 28 -8.57 -14.72 4.46
CA MET A 28 -9.43 -13.65 5.01
C MET A 28 -8.94 -13.10 6.36
N ARG A 29 -8.16 -13.89 7.12
CA ARG A 29 -7.50 -13.53 8.39
C ARG A 29 -5.98 -13.62 8.30
N GLY A 30 -5.42 -13.71 7.10
CA GLY A 30 -3.99 -13.81 6.87
C GLY A 30 -3.26 -12.52 7.26
N LEU A 31 -1.97 -12.67 7.62
CA LEU A 31 -1.13 -11.57 8.06
C LEU A 31 -1.13 -10.40 7.05
N PHE A 32 -0.98 -10.69 5.77
CA PHE A 32 -0.91 -9.68 4.72
C PHE A 32 -2.23 -8.94 4.51
N THR A 33 -3.37 -9.65 4.59
CA THR A 33 -4.71 -9.06 4.48
C THR A 33 -4.98 -8.10 5.64
N VAL A 34 -4.59 -8.49 6.86
CA VAL A 34 -4.71 -7.63 8.04
C VAL A 34 -3.83 -6.38 7.90
N VAL A 35 -2.57 -6.53 7.47
CA VAL A 35 -1.66 -5.40 7.23
C VAL A 35 -2.22 -4.49 6.14
N GLN A 36 -2.70 -5.03 5.03
CA GLN A 36 -3.33 -4.27 3.95
C GLN A 36 -4.51 -3.45 4.46
N GLN A 37 -5.37 -4.05 5.29
CA GLN A 37 -6.56 -3.41 5.83
C GLN A 37 -6.23 -2.25 6.78
N TYR A 38 -5.16 -2.34 7.56
CA TYR A 38 -4.75 -1.25 8.46
C TYR A 38 -3.84 -0.21 7.78
N LEU A 39 -3.23 -0.53 6.65
CA LEU A 39 -2.29 0.33 5.96
C LEU A 39 -2.94 1.65 5.53
N TYR A 40 -4.21 1.63 5.06
CA TYR A 40 -4.93 2.84 4.66
C TYR A 40 -5.21 3.80 5.84
N LEU A 41 -5.26 3.29 7.07
CA LEU A 41 -5.41 4.11 8.28
C LEU A 41 -4.06 4.67 8.76
N TYR A 42 -3.00 3.88 8.63
CA TYR A 42 -1.67 4.22 9.10
C TYR A 42 -0.96 5.23 8.19
N MET A 43 -1.13 5.12 6.87
CA MET A 43 -0.46 5.97 5.89
C MET A 43 -0.83 7.46 5.99
N PRO A 44 -2.08 7.87 6.21
CA PRO A 44 -2.42 9.28 6.43
C PRO A 44 -1.69 9.91 7.61
N LEU A 45 -1.51 9.16 8.70
CA LEU A 45 -0.80 9.64 9.89
C LEU A 45 0.69 9.93 9.59
N LEU A 46 1.32 9.12 8.77
CA LEU A 46 2.72 9.32 8.37
C LEU A 46 2.88 10.45 7.35
N THR A 47 1.97 10.52 6.38
CA THR A 47 2.11 11.44 5.25
C THR A 47 1.61 12.86 5.54
N MET A 48 0.73 13.03 6.55
CA MET A 48 0.11 14.33 6.86
C MET A 48 1.12 15.45 7.14
N SER A 49 2.30 15.14 7.69
CA SER A 49 3.30 16.13 8.07
C SER A 49 4.37 16.40 7.01
N LEU A 50 4.38 15.65 5.91
CA LEU A 50 5.46 15.69 4.93
C LEU A 50 5.67 17.06 4.27
N MET A 51 4.59 17.73 3.90
CA MET A 51 4.62 19.05 3.29
C MET A 51 3.90 20.11 4.12
N SER A 52 2.75 19.77 4.73
CA SER A 52 1.95 20.73 5.48
C SER A 52 2.68 21.35 6.66
N ARG A 53 3.61 20.64 7.28
CA ARG A 53 4.47 21.17 8.34
C ARG A 53 5.42 22.26 7.83
N GLU A 54 5.95 22.14 6.63
CA GLU A 54 6.85 23.15 6.04
C GLU A 54 6.09 24.41 5.63
N TYR A 55 4.84 24.24 5.16
CA TYR A 55 3.94 25.38 4.91
C TYR A 55 3.60 26.11 6.21
N SER A 56 3.23 25.39 7.27
CA SER A 56 2.81 25.97 8.54
C SER A 56 3.97 26.67 9.30
N SER A 57 5.19 26.10 9.22
CA SER A 57 6.40 26.69 9.85
C SER A 57 7.03 27.81 9.04
N GLY A 58 6.58 28.04 7.79
CA GLY A 58 7.19 28.99 6.88
C GLY A 58 8.55 28.57 6.32
N SER A 59 9.04 27.37 6.66
CA SER A 59 10.31 26.81 6.18
C SER A 59 10.34 26.64 4.67
N ILE A 60 9.16 26.61 4.04
CA ILE A 60 9.04 26.55 2.58
C ILE A 60 9.72 27.73 1.89
N LYS A 61 9.78 28.92 2.54
CA LYS A 61 10.49 30.08 2.00
C LYS A 61 12.00 29.86 1.92
N LEU A 62 12.56 29.14 2.88
CA LEU A 62 13.98 28.74 2.88
C LEU A 62 14.26 27.72 1.78
N LEU A 63 13.30 26.84 1.52
CA LEU A 63 13.38 25.86 0.44
C LEU A 63 13.42 26.56 -0.94
N TYR A 64 12.56 27.56 -1.16
CA TYR A 64 12.56 28.37 -2.40
C TYR A 64 13.79 29.29 -2.54
N ALA A 65 14.44 29.67 -1.45
CA ALA A 65 15.69 30.41 -1.48
C ALA A 65 16.92 29.53 -1.81
N SER A 66 16.76 28.21 -1.73
CA SER A 66 17.81 27.23 -2.07
C SER A 66 17.82 26.97 -3.58
N PRO A 67 18.97 26.68 -4.21
CA PRO A 67 19.07 26.32 -5.63
C PRO A 67 18.50 24.92 -5.95
N VAL A 68 17.66 24.36 -5.07
CA VAL A 68 17.06 23.04 -5.23
C VAL A 68 15.71 23.15 -5.95
N THR A 69 15.50 22.36 -6.99
CA THR A 69 14.24 22.34 -7.73
C THR A 69 13.14 21.64 -6.94
N SER A 70 11.88 22.06 -7.14
CA SER A 70 10.68 21.46 -6.53
C SER A 70 10.62 19.95 -6.73
N THR A 71 11.10 19.47 -7.88
CA THR A 71 11.17 18.05 -8.23
C THR A 71 12.07 17.28 -7.26
N HIS A 72 13.25 17.80 -6.95
CA HIS A 72 14.18 17.14 -6.01
C HIS A 72 13.63 17.09 -4.59
N ILE A 73 12.87 18.12 -4.18
CA ILE A 73 12.25 18.17 -2.87
C ILE A 73 11.19 17.07 -2.73
N ILE A 74 10.28 16.98 -3.70
CA ILE A 74 9.19 15.99 -3.68
C ILE A 74 9.72 14.57 -3.81
N LEU A 75 10.66 14.33 -4.75
CA LEU A 75 11.28 13.02 -4.92
C LEU A 75 12.08 12.61 -3.68
N GLY A 76 12.80 13.52 -3.04
CA GLY A 76 13.54 13.24 -1.81
C GLY A 76 12.61 12.81 -0.66
N LYS A 77 11.48 13.51 -0.49
CA LYS A 77 10.47 13.13 0.51
C LYS A 77 9.80 11.79 0.20
N PHE A 78 9.45 11.58 -1.07
CA PHE A 78 8.90 10.30 -1.50
C PHE A 78 9.89 9.15 -1.27
N LEU A 79 11.16 9.34 -1.62
CA LEU A 79 12.21 8.35 -1.42
C LEU A 79 12.41 8.03 0.08
N SER A 80 12.34 9.04 0.95
CA SER A 80 12.37 8.83 2.41
C SER A 80 11.22 7.94 2.88
N MET A 81 10.01 8.12 2.34
CA MET A 81 8.86 7.27 2.65
C MET A 81 9.03 5.85 2.09
N MET A 82 9.61 5.70 0.90
CA MET A 82 9.92 4.38 0.34
C MET A 82 10.94 3.63 1.22
N LEU A 83 11.99 4.30 1.69
CA LEU A 83 12.98 3.71 2.61
C LEU A 83 12.34 3.30 3.93
N TYR A 84 11.48 4.14 4.50
CA TYR A 84 10.71 3.79 5.69
C TYR A 84 9.81 2.57 5.44
N GLY A 85 9.15 2.54 4.30
CA GLY A 85 8.35 1.40 3.85
C GLY A 85 9.16 0.12 3.71
N LEU A 86 10.39 0.19 3.21
CA LEU A 86 11.31 -0.95 3.15
C LEU A 86 11.64 -1.50 4.54
N VAL A 87 11.82 -0.65 5.54
CA VAL A 87 12.05 -1.09 6.93
C VAL A 87 10.83 -1.83 7.46
N LEU A 88 9.61 -1.32 7.23
CA LEU A 88 8.38 -2.00 7.62
C LEU A 88 8.21 -3.36 6.92
N MET A 89 8.48 -3.41 5.61
CA MET A 89 8.45 -4.67 4.85
C MET A 89 9.54 -5.63 5.31
N GLY A 90 10.70 -5.12 5.75
CA GLY A 90 11.76 -5.92 6.36
C GLY A 90 11.30 -6.66 7.61
N VAL A 91 10.51 -6.01 8.47
CA VAL A 91 9.92 -6.65 9.65
C VAL A 91 8.95 -7.77 9.24
N LEU A 92 8.10 -7.52 8.25
CA LEU A 92 7.20 -8.55 7.73
C LEU A 92 7.97 -9.70 7.06
N PHE A 93 9.04 -9.39 6.35
CA PHE A 93 9.92 -10.41 5.75
C PHE A 93 10.54 -11.32 6.79
N VAL A 94 11.01 -10.78 7.93
CA VAL A 94 11.50 -11.59 9.05
C VAL A 94 10.42 -12.53 9.58
N MET A 95 9.17 -12.06 9.71
CA MET A 95 8.03 -12.93 10.10
C MET A 95 7.79 -14.05 9.08
N VAL A 96 7.89 -13.75 7.79
CA VAL A 96 7.78 -14.74 6.70
C VAL A 96 8.92 -15.77 6.77
N LEU A 97 10.15 -15.34 7.06
CA LEU A 97 11.29 -16.25 7.25
C LEU A 97 11.06 -17.21 8.42
N PHE A 98 10.57 -16.73 9.55
CA PHE A 98 10.21 -17.61 10.67
C PHE A 98 9.13 -18.62 10.28
N GLY A 99 8.09 -18.20 9.56
CA GLY A 99 7.06 -19.10 9.00
C GLY A 99 7.66 -20.18 8.10
N GLY A 100 8.58 -19.78 7.20
CA GLY A 100 9.27 -20.71 6.30
C GLY A 100 10.20 -21.70 6.98
N CYS A 101 10.71 -21.38 8.20
CA CYS A 101 11.51 -22.32 9.00
C CYS A 101 10.67 -23.35 9.77
N VAL A 102 9.39 -23.04 10.04
CA VAL A 102 8.50 -23.87 10.86
C VAL A 102 7.58 -24.75 10.01
N ILE A 103 7.26 -24.31 8.79
CA ILE A 103 6.28 -24.98 7.91
C ILE A 103 7.04 -25.73 6.81
N ASP A 104 6.91 -27.05 6.77
CA ASP A 104 7.40 -27.87 5.65
C ASP A 104 6.62 -27.54 4.37
N ASN A 105 7.34 -27.39 3.25
CA ASN A 105 6.79 -26.97 1.93
C ASN A 105 6.11 -25.58 1.93
N PHE A 106 6.76 -24.59 2.57
CA PHE A 106 6.29 -23.21 2.57
C PHE A 106 6.28 -22.61 1.15
N GLY A 107 5.17 -21.96 0.77
CA GLY A 107 4.99 -21.30 -0.55
C GLY A 107 5.76 -19.98 -0.65
N TRP A 108 7.07 -20.02 -0.86
CA TRP A 108 7.92 -18.83 -0.97
C TRP A 108 7.49 -17.85 -2.05
N GLY A 109 6.97 -18.37 -3.19
CA GLY A 109 6.49 -17.54 -4.28
C GLY A 109 5.31 -16.67 -3.87
N GLU A 110 4.32 -17.24 -3.20
CA GLU A 110 3.13 -16.54 -2.70
C GLU A 110 3.50 -15.49 -1.64
N ALA A 111 4.41 -15.84 -0.73
CA ALA A 111 4.86 -14.94 0.32
C ALA A 111 5.63 -13.73 -0.23
N LEU A 112 6.52 -13.94 -1.20
CA LEU A 112 7.28 -12.86 -1.84
C LEU A 112 6.39 -11.96 -2.71
N SER A 113 5.42 -12.55 -3.44
CA SER A 113 4.45 -11.77 -4.22
C SER A 113 3.57 -10.90 -3.33
N GLY A 114 3.11 -11.42 -2.19
CA GLY A 114 2.33 -10.67 -1.22
C GLY A 114 3.10 -9.50 -0.60
N LEU A 115 4.38 -9.72 -0.24
CA LEU A 115 5.26 -8.64 0.24
C LEU A 115 5.47 -7.54 -0.80
N LEU A 116 5.68 -7.92 -2.07
CA LEU A 116 5.85 -6.98 -3.17
C LEU A 116 4.57 -6.19 -3.40
N GLY A 117 3.40 -6.85 -3.38
CA GLY A 117 2.09 -6.20 -3.52
C GLY A 117 1.82 -5.18 -2.41
N LEU A 118 2.11 -5.54 -1.15
CA LEU A 118 1.99 -4.63 -0.01
C LEU A 118 2.96 -3.44 -0.12
N TYR A 119 4.18 -3.65 -0.60
CA TYR A 119 5.15 -2.57 -0.80
C TYR A 119 4.70 -1.59 -1.89
N LEU A 120 4.21 -2.09 -3.03
CA LEU A 120 3.67 -1.25 -4.11
C LEU A 120 2.45 -0.45 -3.65
N LEU A 121 1.55 -1.08 -2.88
CA LEU A 121 0.41 -0.41 -2.27
C LEU A 121 0.84 0.72 -1.34
N LEU A 122 1.85 0.48 -0.50
CA LEU A 122 2.43 1.48 0.40
C LEU A 122 2.99 2.66 -0.39
N CYS A 123 3.72 2.41 -1.48
CA CYS A 123 4.26 3.46 -2.36
C CYS A 123 3.15 4.31 -2.98
N ALA A 124 2.05 3.68 -3.44
CA ALA A 124 0.90 4.40 -3.98
C ALA A 124 0.22 5.28 -2.92
N TYR A 125 -0.01 4.74 -1.73
CA TYR A 125 -0.60 5.50 -0.62
C TYR A 125 0.31 6.65 -0.16
N ALA A 126 1.63 6.45 -0.15
CA ALA A 126 2.61 7.50 0.14
C ALA A 126 2.56 8.64 -0.88
N ALA A 127 2.46 8.32 -2.18
CA ALA A 127 2.35 9.31 -3.24
C ALA A 127 1.07 10.14 -3.14
N ILE A 128 -0.08 9.47 -2.90
CA ILE A 128 -1.38 10.14 -2.67
C ILE A 128 -1.31 11.05 -1.45
N GLY A 129 -0.79 10.56 -0.33
CA GLY A 129 -0.68 11.31 0.91
C GLY A 129 0.26 12.52 0.78
N LEU A 130 1.36 12.37 0.07
CA LEU A 130 2.29 13.48 -0.21
C LEU A 130 1.61 14.56 -1.06
N PHE A 131 0.85 14.18 -2.09
CA PHE A 131 0.07 15.12 -2.89
C PHE A 131 -0.95 15.87 -2.02
N VAL A 132 -1.77 15.17 -1.24
CA VAL A 132 -2.77 15.81 -0.36
C VAL A 132 -2.11 16.72 0.69
N SER A 133 -0.96 16.30 1.25
CA SER A 133 -0.17 17.12 2.17
C SER A 133 0.37 18.41 1.51
N SER A 134 0.56 18.41 0.19
CA SER A 134 0.99 19.62 -0.56
C SER A 134 -0.13 20.61 -0.83
N LEU A 135 -1.41 20.20 -0.69
CA LEU A 135 -2.57 21.05 -0.95
C LEU A 135 -2.93 21.96 0.22
N THR A 136 -2.53 21.62 1.44
CA THR A 136 -2.94 22.36 2.65
C THR A 136 -1.78 22.62 3.61
N SER A 137 -1.84 23.78 4.28
CA SER A 137 -0.87 24.13 5.32
C SER A 137 -1.22 23.54 6.70
N TYR A 138 -2.43 23.00 6.86
CA TYR A 138 -2.90 22.41 8.10
C TYR A 138 -2.68 20.90 8.11
N GLN A 139 -1.80 20.41 8.99
CA GLN A 139 -1.42 19.02 9.09
C GLN A 139 -2.62 18.07 9.31
N VAL A 140 -3.56 18.47 10.20
CA VAL A 140 -4.75 17.65 10.50
C VAL A 140 -5.67 17.55 9.29
N VAL A 141 -5.85 18.65 8.55
CA VAL A 141 -6.66 18.66 7.32
C VAL A 141 -6.05 17.77 6.25
N ALA A 142 -4.71 17.79 6.10
CA ALA A 142 -4.00 16.89 5.21
C ALA A 142 -4.24 15.42 5.58
N GLY A 143 -4.15 15.09 6.87
CA GLY A 143 -4.39 13.72 7.36
C GLY A 143 -5.81 13.23 7.10
N ILE A 144 -6.82 14.05 7.45
CA ILE A 144 -8.22 13.72 7.21
C ILE A 144 -8.50 13.60 5.71
N GLY A 145 -8.01 14.52 4.89
CA GLY A 145 -8.18 14.49 3.44
C GLY A 145 -7.57 13.22 2.82
N THR A 146 -6.36 12.85 3.23
CA THR A 146 -5.72 11.61 2.78
C THR A 146 -6.52 10.39 3.21
N LEU A 147 -6.99 10.35 4.47
CA LEU A 147 -7.80 9.24 4.99
C LEU A 147 -9.09 9.08 4.20
N VAL A 148 -9.81 10.18 3.92
CA VAL A 148 -11.06 10.15 3.14
C VAL A 148 -10.80 9.61 1.73
N ILE A 149 -9.73 10.05 1.06
CA ILE A 149 -9.40 9.58 -0.30
C ILE A 149 -9.04 8.09 -0.27
N LEU A 150 -8.18 7.65 0.66
CA LEU A 150 -7.79 6.25 0.76
C LEU A 150 -8.96 5.35 1.18
N ALA A 151 -9.81 5.82 2.10
CA ALA A 151 -11.03 5.10 2.47
C ALA A 151 -12.01 4.98 1.28
N ALA A 152 -12.20 6.05 0.51
CA ALA A 152 -13.03 6.01 -0.69
C ALA A 152 -12.50 5.00 -1.71
N LEU A 153 -11.19 4.99 -1.97
CA LEU A 153 -10.56 4.02 -2.88
C LEU A 153 -10.70 2.57 -2.38
N ASN A 154 -10.65 2.34 -1.07
CA ASN A 154 -10.90 1.01 -0.49
C ASN A 154 -12.38 0.61 -0.58
N TYR A 155 -13.30 1.55 -0.31
CA TYR A 155 -14.75 1.28 -0.35
C TYR A 155 -15.26 1.06 -1.78
N LEU A 156 -14.68 1.74 -2.76
CA LEU A 156 -15.01 1.54 -4.18
C LEU A 156 -14.81 0.08 -4.61
N ASN A 157 -13.85 -0.63 -4.01
CA ASN A 157 -13.67 -2.06 -4.26
C ASN A 157 -14.88 -2.90 -3.82
N GLN A 158 -15.43 -2.60 -2.64
CA GLN A 158 -16.57 -3.36 -2.09
C GLN A 158 -17.87 -3.04 -2.84
N VAL A 159 -18.10 -1.78 -3.19
CA VAL A 159 -19.31 -1.33 -3.88
C VAL A 159 -19.28 -1.70 -5.37
N GLY A 160 -18.12 -1.62 -6.02
CA GLY A 160 -17.97 -1.91 -7.45
C GLY A 160 -18.25 -3.38 -7.80
N GLN A 161 -18.10 -4.30 -6.84
CA GLN A 161 -18.49 -5.70 -7.05
C GLN A 161 -20.02 -5.91 -7.05
N SER A 162 -20.78 -4.96 -6.51
CA SER A 162 -22.24 -5.06 -6.36
C SER A 162 -23.02 -4.55 -7.59
N TYR A 163 -22.40 -3.77 -8.47
CA TYR A 163 -23.08 -3.16 -9.64
C TYR A 163 -22.30 -3.45 -10.92
N GLU A 164 -22.89 -4.21 -11.85
CA GLU A 164 -22.28 -4.60 -13.12
C GLU A 164 -21.83 -3.41 -14.00
N PHE A 165 -22.58 -2.31 -13.99
CA PHE A 165 -22.30 -1.13 -14.80
C PHE A 165 -21.08 -0.31 -14.33
N VAL A 166 -20.72 -0.41 -13.06
CA VAL A 166 -19.61 0.34 -12.45
C VAL A 166 -18.35 -0.54 -12.34
N ARG A 167 -18.50 -1.85 -12.55
CA ARG A 167 -17.44 -2.86 -12.35
C ARG A 167 -16.19 -2.57 -13.18
N ASP A 168 -16.34 -2.18 -14.46
CA ASP A 168 -15.20 -1.94 -15.33
C ASP A 168 -14.41 -0.69 -14.94
N ILE A 169 -15.11 0.39 -14.53
CA ILE A 169 -14.47 1.64 -14.08
C ILE A 169 -13.82 1.40 -12.70
N THR A 170 -14.51 0.69 -11.83
CA THR A 170 -14.03 0.39 -10.47
C THR A 170 -12.83 -0.53 -10.51
N TYR A 171 -12.78 -1.50 -11.43
CA TYR A 171 -11.64 -2.38 -11.62
C TYR A 171 -10.35 -1.60 -11.96
N TRP A 172 -10.47 -0.55 -12.80
CA TRP A 172 -9.34 0.31 -13.15
C TRP A 172 -8.93 1.28 -12.02
N LEU A 173 -9.87 1.73 -11.17
CA LEU A 173 -9.57 2.64 -10.05
C LEU A 173 -9.20 1.92 -8.76
N CYS A 174 -9.45 0.61 -8.66
CA CYS A 174 -9.34 -0.12 -7.41
C CYS A 174 -7.91 -0.53 -7.08
N ILE A 175 -7.21 0.33 -6.33
CA ILE A 175 -5.84 0.08 -5.86
C ILE A 175 -5.79 -1.13 -4.91
N SER A 176 -6.79 -1.26 -4.01
CA SER A 176 -6.82 -2.31 -3.00
C SER A 176 -7.17 -3.70 -3.56
N GLY A 177 -7.99 -3.78 -4.62
CA GLY A 177 -8.34 -5.05 -5.26
C GLY A 177 -7.14 -5.71 -5.94
N ARG A 178 -6.36 -4.93 -6.68
CA ARG A 178 -5.16 -5.40 -7.37
C ARG A 178 -4.07 -5.87 -6.41
N SER A 179 -3.87 -5.18 -5.28
CA SER A 179 -2.95 -5.65 -4.25
C SER A 179 -3.42 -6.95 -3.59
N GLY A 180 -4.75 -7.18 -3.49
CA GLY A 180 -5.34 -8.42 -3.00
C GLY A 180 -5.02 -9.62 -3.89
N GLU A 181 -5.03 -9.47 -5.21
CA GLU A 181 -4.64 -10.52 -6.17
C GLU A 181 -3.14 -10.86 -6.04
N MET A 182 -2.29 -9.85 -5.85
CA MET A 182 -0.85 -10.06 -5.59
C MET A 182 -0.62 -10.78 -4.26
N ILE A 183 -1.41 -10.49 -3.23
CA ILE A 183 -1.37 -11.19 -1.92
C ILE A 183 -1.80 -12.65 -2.08
N ALA A 184 -2.72 -12.95 -3.00
CA ALA A 184 -3.11 -14.31 -3.34
C ALA A 184 -2.08 -15.09 -4.16
N GLY A 185 -0.91 -14.51 -4.45
CA GLY A 185 0.19 -15.16 -5.14
C GLY A 185 0.24 -14.91 -6.66
N LEU A 186 -0.66 -14.12 -7.21
CA LEU A 186 -0.75 -13.83 -8.63
C LEU A 186 -0.05 -12.49 -8.94
N ILE A 187 1.16 -12.55 -9.50
CA ILE A 187 1.87 -11.35 -9.97
C ILE A 187 1.53 -11.15 -11.45
N CYS A 188 0.72 -10.14 -11.75
CA CYS A 188 0.53 -9.67 -13.11
C CYS A 188 1.41 -8.44 -13.38
N SER A 189 2.10 -8.42 -14.52
CA SER A 189 2.91 -7.25 -14.93
C SER A 189 2.05 -5.98 -15.05
N GLU A 190 0.76 -6.16 -15.37
CA GLU A 190 -0.23 -5.07 -15.45
C GLU A 190 -0.39 -4.33 -14.13
N ASP A 191 -0.37 -5.05 -12.99
CA ASP A 191 -0.54 -4.46 -11.67
C ASP A 191 0.66 -3.61 -11.27
N VAL A 192 1.87 -4.08 -11.56
CA VAL A 192 3.12 -3.33 -11.31
C VAL A 192 3.14 -2.03 -12.11
N ILE A 193 2.78 -2.09 -13.40
CA ILE A 193 2.69 -0.92 -14.29
C ILE A 193 1.62 0.04 -13.76
N TYR A 194 0.47 -0.46 -13.35
CA TYR A 194 -0.61 0.34 -12.78
C TYR A 194 -0.13 1.13 -11.54
N PHE A 195 0.50 0.47 -10.57
CA PHE A 195 1.04 1.13 -9.39
C PHE A 195 2.10 2.18 -9.75
N ALA A 196 2.99 1.88 -10.71
CA ALA A 196 3.99 2.83 -11.18
C ALA A 196 3.35 4.09 -11.82
N VAL A 197 2.30 3.90 -12.64
CA VAL A 197 1.55 5.01 -13.26
C VAL A 197 0.84 5.86 -12.21
N VAL A 198 0.18 5.23 -11.23
CA VAL A 198 -0.49 5.96 -10.13
C VAL A 198 0.52 6.78 -9.34
N VAL A 199 1.65 6.20 -8.95
CA VAL A 199 2.71 6.91 -8.23
C VAL A 199 3.24 8.09 -9.07
N ALA A 200 3.56 7.88 -10.34
CA ALA A 200 4.07 8.93 -11.23
C ALA A 200 3.05 10.05 -11.42
N MET A 201 1.76 9.73 -11.54
CA MET A 201 0.68 10.71 -11.68
C MET A 201 0.58 11.60 -10.43
N PHE A 202 0.50 11.02 -9.24
CA PHE A 202 0.38 11.80 -8.01
C PHE A 202 1.64 12.61 -7.68
N LEU A 203 2.83 12.08 -7.97
CA LEU A 203 4.08 12.83 -7.82
C LEU A 203 4.14 14.01 -8.79
N SER A 204 3.75 13.84 -10.05
CA SER A 204 3.71 14.93 -11.03
C SER A 204 2.73 16.03 -10.63
N LEU A 205 1.54 15.67 -10.11
CA LEU A 205 0.57 16.62 -9.56
C LEU A 205 1.12 17.37 -8.36
N ALA A 206 1.85 16.70 -7.46
CA ALA A 206 2.49 17.34 -6.32
C ALA A 206 3.58 18.33 -6.76
N ILE A 207 4.37 17.99 -7.78
CA ILE A 207 5.40 18.88 -8.37
C ILE A 207 4.76 20.10 -9.02
N LEU A 208 3.69 19.91 -9.81
CA LEU A 208 2.96 21.01 -10.44
C LEU A 208 2.39 21.96 -9.38
N ARG A 209 1.86 21.41 -8.28
CA ARG A 209 1.33 22.22 -7.18
C ARG A 209 2.40 23.06 -6.47
N LEU A 210 3.61 22.52 -6.36
CA LEU A 210 4.71 23.22 -5.71
C LEU A 210 5.30 24.34 -6.61
N ASN A 211 5.12 24.21 -7.94
CA ASN A 211 5.59 25.20 -8.91
C ASN A 211 4.56 26.33 -9.19
N SER A 212 3.30 26.15 -8.79
CA SER A 212 2.24 27.16 -8.91
C SER A 212 2.22 28.11 -7.71
#